data_960a3aee695edd114cec4361ba7fcc28
#
_entry.id   960a3aee695edd114cec4361ba7fcc28
#
_cell.length_a   1.000
_cell.length_b   1.000
_cell.length_c   1.000
_cell.angle_alpha   90.00
_cell.angle_beta   90.00
_cell.angle_gamma   90.00
#
_symmetry.space_group_name_H-M   'P 1'
#
loop_
_entity.id
_entity.type
_entity.pdbx_description
1 polymer ?
#
loop_
_entity_poly.entity_id
_entity_poly.type
_entity_poly.pdbx_seq_one_letter_code
_entity_poly.pdbx_strand_id
1 'polypeptide(L)'
;MKNSNVISALLAVGLAGFGVAASGQDDESRMINGHEQFYHPIPVDRLRGEVNHLNRMMTHVERALRTYHAPKPIWREYERVRQEAAVVNIQLRSKAIDRFRLGKDIEHMHAELHHIEETLHVPVPQYYQWR
;
A
#
# COMPACT_ATOMS: atom_id res chain seq x y z
N MET A 1 43.47 -0.34 -14.06
CA MET A 1 43.43 0.86 -13.22
C MET A 1 42.02 0.93 -12.66
N LYS A 2 41.78 0.39 -11.46
CA LYS A 2 41.69 1.09 -10.16
C LYS A 2 40.77 2.30 -10.25
N ASN A 3 39.57 2.23 -9.63
CA ASN A 3 39.41 2.70 -8.27
C ASN A 3 38.05 2.28 -7.67
N SER A 4 38.17 1.60 -6.56
CA SER A 4 37.22 1.43 -5.49
C SER A 4 36.90 2.78 -4.86
N ASN A 5 35.67 3.02 -4.45
CA ASN A 5 35.42 3.84 -3.27
C ASN A 5 34.20 3.32 -2.53
N VAL A 6 34.51 2.60 -1.48
CA VAL A 6 33.67 2.30 -0.32
C VAL A 6 33.64 3.56 0.53
N ILE A 7 32.47 4.04 0.90
CA ILE A 7 32.33 4.91 2.06
C ILE A 7 31.24 4.35 2.96
N SER A 8 31.71 3.64 3.97
CA SER A 8 31.02 3.41 5.23
C SER A 8 30.97 4.72 6.00
N ALA A 9 29.82 5.07 6.52
CA ALA A 9 29.72 6.01 7.62
C ALA A 9 28.73 5.47 8.65
N LEU A 10 29.31 4.83 9.64
CA LEU A 10 28.76 4.63 10.98
C LEU A 10 28.70 5.99 11.68
N LEU A 11 27.60 6.29 12.31
CA LEU A 11 27.59 7.22 13.44
C LEU A 11 26.55 6.75 14.46
N ALA A 12 27.13 6.14 15.49
CA ALA A 12 26.49 5.89 16.78
C ALA A 12 26.61 7.18 17.63
N VAL A 13 25.93 7.14 18.77
CA VAL A 13 26.10 7.90 20.00
C VAL A 13 25.03 8.94 20.30
N GLY A 14 24.42 8.70 21.44
CA GLY A 14 23.87 9.68 22.30
C GLY A 14 22.94 9.17 23.37
N LEU A 15 23.49 8.50 24.38
CA LEU A 15 22.89 8.26 25.71
C LEU A 15 23.08 9.51 26.58
N ALA A 16 22.01 10.02 27.17
CA ALA A 16 21.96 10.73 28.45
C ALA A 16 20.48 10.84 28.81
N GLY A 17 19.91 10.31 29.85
CA GLY A 17 20.35 10.20 31.22
C GLY A 17 19.87 11.39 32.02
N PHE A 18 19.08 11.13 33.06
CA PHE A 18 18.57 11.87 34.21
C PHE A 18 17.06 12.02 34.13
N GLY A 19 16.24 11.38 34.93
CA GLY A 19 16.27 11.26 36.34
C GLY A 19 15.52 12.42 36.96
N VAL A 20 14.40 12.19 37.57
CA VAL A 20 14.01 12.55 38.91
C VAL A 20 12.51 12.25 39.13
N ALA A 21 12.25 11.54 40.17
CA ALA A 21 10.94 11.25 40.73
C ALA A 21 10.24 12.53 41.26
N ALA A 22 8.93 12.54 41.10
CA ALA A 22 8.05 13.24 42.05
C ALA A 22 6.70 12.51 42.07
N SER A 23 6.42 11.97 43.22
CA SER A 23 5.15 11.48 43.68
C SER A 23 4.02 12.51 43.50
N GLY A 24 2.89 12.02 43.00
CA GLY A 24 1.62 12.71 43.01
C GLY A 24 0.55 11.67 42.74
N GLN A 25 0.03 11.05 43.82
CA GLN A 25 -1.27 10.43 43.79
C GLN A 25 -2.27 11.51 43.41
N ASP A 26 -3.12 11.17 42.48
CA ASP A 26 -4.55 11.36 42.58
C ASP A 26 -5.18 10.92 41.26
N ASP A 27 -5.84 9.80 41.36
CA ASP A 27 -7.24 9.61 41.04
C ASP A 27 -7.73 10.37 39.81
N GLU A 28 -7.70 9.75 38.73
CA GLU A 28 -8.80 9.84 37.77
C GLU A 28 -8.78 8.61 36.88
N SER A 29 -9.70 7.72 37.21
CA SER A 29 -10.26 6.73 36.30
C SER A 29 -10.82 7.44 35.08
N ARG A 30 -9.96 8.03 34.26
CA ARG A 30 -10.31 8.42 32.91
C ARG A 30 -10.47 7.13 32.13
N MET A 31 -11.73 6.73 32.08
CA MET A 31 -12.23 5.82 31.05
C MET A 31 -11.53 6.15 29.74
N ILE A 32 -10.46 5.45 29.47
CA ILE A 32 -9.96 5.29 28.13
C ILE A 32 -11.08 4.47 27.48
N ASN A 33 -12.05 5.21 26.91
CA ASN A 33 -12.89 4.64 25.87
C ASN A 33 -11.94 4.28 24.72
N GLY A 34 -11.19 3.21 24.96
CA GLY A 34 -10.52 2.48 23.92
C GLY A 34 -11.63 1.98 23.03
N HIS A 35 -11.87 2.71 21.96
CA HIS A 35 -12.36 2.10 20.76
C HIS A 35 -11.29 1.06 20.40
N GLU A 36 -11.32 -0.10 21.08
CA GLU A 36 -10.89 -1.33 20.48
C GLU A 36 -11.75 -1.47 19.24
N GLN A 37 -11.32 -0.82 18.18
CA GLN A 37 -11.73 -1.21 16.85
C GLN A 37 -11.30 -2.67 16.78
N PHE A 38 -12.25 -3.55 17.02
CA PHE A 38 -12.10 -4.98 16.78
C PHE A 38 -11.71 -5.07 15.30
N TYR A 39 -10.42 -5.18 15.06
CA TYR A 39 -9.85 -5.43 13.75
C TYR A 39 -10.33 -6.81 13.33
N HIS A 40 -11.51 -6.86 12.74
CA HIS A 40 -11.96 -8.07 12.08
C HIS A 40 -11.03 -8.27 10.88
N PRO A 41 -10.21 -9.33 10.90
CA PRO A 41 -9.33 -9.59 9.79
C PRO A 41 -10.15 -9.74 8.53
N ILE A 42 -9.78 -9.02 7.48
CA ILE A 42 -10.47 -9.08 6.19
C ILE A 42 -10.54 -10.55 5.74
N PRO A 43 -11.72 -11.08 5.38
CA PRO A 43 -11.83 -12.46 4.90
C PRO A 43 -10.95 -12.68 3.65
N VAL A 44 -10.27 -13.80 3.56
CA VAL A 44 -9.37 -14.11 2.44
C VAL A 44 -10.11 -14.13 1.11
N ASP A 45 -11.36 -14.60 1.11
CA ASP A 45 -12.19 -14.64 -0.10
C ASP A 45 -12.54 -13.22 -0.59
N ARG A 46 -12.72 -12.27 0.32
CA ARG A 46 -12.87 -10.86 -0.03
C ARG A 46 -11.59 -10.33 -0.69
N LEU A 47 -10.43 -10.57 -0.10
CA LEU A 47 -9.14 -10.17 -0.69
C LEU A 47 -8.94 -10.77 -2.08
N ARG A 48 -9.32 -12.04 -2.27
CA ARG A 48 -9.28 -12.68 -3.60
C ARG A 48 -10.19 -11.99 -4.61
N GLY A 49 -11.40 -11.61 -4.18
CA GLY A 49 -12.34 -10.84 -5.00
C GLY A 49 -11.76 -9.50 -5.42
N GLU A 50 -11.14 -8.79 -4.49
CA GLU A 50 -10.49 -7.50 -4.72
C GLU A 50 -9.28 -7.62 -5.66
N VAL A 51 -8.44 -8.63 -5.51
CA VAL A 51 -7.32 -8.91 -6.44
C VAL A 51 -7.83 -9.26 -7.84
N ASN A 52 -8.89 -10.04 -7.96
CA ASN A 52 -9.49 -10.33 -9.26
C ASN A 52 -10.06 -9.07 -9.92
N HIS A 53 -10.64 -8.17 -9.14
CA HIS A 53 -11.10 -6.88 -9.62
C HIS A 53 -9.93 -6.02 -10.11
N LEU A 54 -8.86 -5.90 -9.30
CA LEU A 54 -7.63 -5.20 -9.65
C LEU A 54 -7.04 -5.70 -10.98
N ASN A 55 -6.96 -7.02 -11.16
CA ASN A 55 -6.44 -7.62 -12.40
C ASN A 55 -7.28 -7.24 -13.63
N ARG A 56 -8.62 -7.13 -13.48
CA ARG A 56 -9.49 -6.66 -14.56
C ARG A 56 -9.25 -5.18 -14.89
N MET A 57 -9.09 -4.34 -13.85
CA MET A 57 -8.74 -2.93 -14.03
C MET A 57 -7.41 -2.77 -14.76
N MET A 58 -6.39 -3.52 -14.35
CA MET A 58 -5.08 -3.49 -15.01
C MET A 58 -5.19 -3.82 -16.51
N THR A 59 -6.00 -4.84 -16.86
CA THR A 59 -6.23 -5.19 -18.26
C THR A 59 -6.91 -4.05 -19.04
N HIS A 60 -7.86 -3.35 -18.38
CA HIS A 60 -8.53 -2.19 -18.96
C HIS A 60 -7.59 -1.03 -19.18
N VAL A 61 -6.82 -0.67 -18.15
CA VAL A 61 -5.83 0.41 -18.20
C VAL A 61 -4.76 0.13 -19.26
N GLU A 62 -4.23 -1.10 -19.33
CA GLU A 62 -3.23 -1.45 -20.35
C GLU A 62 -3.78 -1.26 -21.77
N ARG A 63 -5.03 -1.66 -22.00
CA ARG A 63 -5.68 -1.43 -23.30
C ARG A 63 -5.82 0.06 -23.59
N ALA A 64 -6.22 0.86 -22.59
CA ALA A 64 -6.33 2.31 -22.72
C ALA A 64 -4.96 2.94 -23.04
N LEU A 65 -3.91 2.57 -22.33
CA LEU A 65 -2.54 3.04 -22.58
C LEU A 65 -2.12 2.82 -24.04
N ARG A 66 -2.44 1.65 -24.60
CA ARG A 66 -2.15 1.33 -25.99
C ARG A 66 -3.01 2.14 -26.96
N THR A 67 -4.32 2.23 -26.69
CA THR A 67 -5.30 2.90 -27.57
C THR A 67 -5.03 4.39 -27.66
N TYR A 68 -4.71 5.03 -26.54
CA TYR A 68 -4.47 6.47 -26.48
C TYR A 68 -3.00 6.86 -26.67
N HIS A 69 -2.14 5.90 -27.00
CA HIS A 69 -0.71 6.12 -27.25
C HIS A 69 -0.05 6.86 -26.07
N ALA A 70 -0.31 6.38 -24.86
CA ALA A 70 0.13 7.00 -23.63
C ALA A 70 1.64 7.31 -23.62
N PRO A 71 2.06 8.47 -23.09
CA PRO A 71 3.47 8.83 -23.02
C PRO A 71 4.24 7.93 -22.04
N LYS A 72 5.56 7.84 -22.24
CA LYS A 72 6.44 6.98 -21.42
C LYS A 72 6.30 7.15 -19.90
N PRO A 73 6.11 8.36 -19.32
CA PRO A 73 5.90 8.50 -17.88
C PRO A 73 4.71 7.69 -17.37
N ILE A 74 3.56 7.77 -18.05
CA ILE A 74 2.35 7.04 -17.65
C ILE A 74 2.54 5.51 -17.76
N TRP A 75 3.26 5.04 -18.79
CA TRP A 75 3.65 3.65 -18.87
C TRP A 75 4.51 3.19 -17.69
N ARG A 76 5.42 4.04 -17.18
CA ARG A 76 6.25 3.72 -16.01
C ARG A 76 5.42 3.61 -14.73
N GLU A 77 4.42 4.46 -14.57
CA GLU A 77 3.48 4.37 -13.44
C GLU A 77 2.71 3.05 -13.50
N TYR A 78 2.15 2.70 -14.64
CA TYR A 78 1.46 1.42 -14.83
C TYR A 78 2.37 0.21 -14.56
N GLU A 79 3.61 0.22 -15.06
CA GLU A 79 4.56 -0.86 -14.83
C GLU A 79 4.90 -1.03 -13.34
N ARG A 80 4.96 0.05 -12.58
CA ARG A 80 5.11 -0.01 -11.11
C ARG A 80 3.93 -0.73 -10.48
N VAL A 81 2.70 -0.32 -10.78
CA VAL A 81 1.49 -0.98 -10.28
C VAL A 81 1.47 -2.47 -10.66
N ARG A 82 1.88 -2.80 -11.87
CA ARG A 82 1.96 -4.19 -12.34
C ARG A 82 2.93 -5.03 -11.53
N GLN A 83 4.08 -4.47 -11.15
CA GLN A 83 5.06 -5.13 -10.29
C GLN A 83 4.52 -5.34 -8.87
N GLU A 84 3.86 -4.35 -8.30
CA GLU A 84 3.21 -4.44 -7.00
C GLU A 84 2.09 -5.49 -7.00
N ALA A 85 1.26 -5.53 -8.03
CA ALA A 85 0.22 -6.53 -8.19
C ALA A 85 0.79 -7.97 -8.26
N ALA A 86 1.96 -8.15 -8.88
CA ALA A 86 2.62 -9.45 -8.88
C ALA A 86 3.03 -9.88 -7.46
N VAL A 87 3.53 -8.96 -6.64
CA VAL A 87 3.86 -9.22 -5.23
C VAL A 87 2.61 -9.58 -4.44
N VAL A 88 1.52 -8.82 -4.59
CA VAL A 88 0.23 -9.09 -3.94
C VAL A 88 -0.31 -10.49 -4.31
N ASN A 89 -0.23 -10.87 -5.58
CA ASN A 89 -0.64 -12.21 -6.02
C ASN A 89 0.19 -13.34 -5.37
N ILE A 90 1.49 -13.10 -5.14
CA ILE A 90 2.36 -14.05 -4.42
C ILE A 90 1.97 -14.12 -2.95
N GLN A 91 1.78 -12.97 -2.30
CA GLN A 91 1.40 -12.89 -0.88
C GLN A 91 0.05 -13.56 -0.61
N LEU A 92 -0.93 -13.40 -1.51
CA LEU A 92 -2.24 -14.03 -1.39
C LEU A 92 -2.19 -15.58 -1.38
N ARG A 93 -1.13 -16.16 -1.96
CA ARG A 93 -0.89 -17.60 -1.97
C ARG A 93 -0.06 -18.08 -0.77
N SER A 94 0.48 -17.18 0.01
CA SER A 94 1.28 -17.49 1.19
C SER A 94 0.40 -18.09 2.32
N LYS A 95 0.99 -18.95 3.14
CA LYS A 95 0.34 -19.47 4.35
C LYS A 95 0.22 -18.42 5.46
N ALA A 96 1.13 -17.44 5.47
CA ALA A 96 1.16 -16.35 6.44
C ALA A 96 0.83 -15.03 5.73
N ILE A 97 -0.46 -14.73 5.62
CA ILE A 97 -0.95 -13.51 4.97
C ILE A 97 -1.15 -12.43 6.03
N ASP A 98 -0.44 -11.31 5.89
CA ASP A 98 -0.81 -10.06 6.55
C ASP A 98 -1.98 -9.43 5.79
N ARG A 99 -3.19 -9.77 6.23
CA ARG A 99 -4.43 -9.37 5.53
C ARG A 99 -4.68 -7.88 5.56
N PHE A 100 -4.24 -7.20 6.61
CA PHE A 100 -4.40 -5.76 6.74
C PHE A 100 -3.50 -5.03 5.74
N ARG A 101 -2.22 -5.38 5.73
CA ARG A 101 -1.25 -4.80 4.80
C ARG A 101 -1.66 -5.08 3.36
N LEU A 102 -2.04 -6.31 3.07
CA LEU A 102 -2.46 -6.70 1.73
C LEU A 102 -3.68 -5.90 1.25
N GLY A 103 -4.68 -5.66 2.13
CA GLY A 103 -5.82 -4.80 1.84
C GLY A 103 -5.40 -3.37 1.49
N LYS A 104 -4.45 -2.81 2.24
CA LYS A 104 -3.91 -1.47 1.99
C LYS A 104 -3.15 -1.37 0.66
N ASP A 105 -2.35 -2.37 0.35
CA ASP A 105 -1.62 -2.43 -0.92
C ASP A 105 -2.60 -2.50 -2.11
N ILE A 106 -3.69 -3.27 -2.00
CA ILE A 106 -4.75 -3.34 -3.02
C ILE A 106 -5.46 -1.98 -3.18
N GLU A 107 -5.85 -1.32 -2.09
CA GLU A 107 -6.47 0.01 -2.11
C GLU A 107 -5.58 1.04 -2.80
N HIS A 108 -4.29 1.01 -2.50
CA HIS A 108 -3.29 1.91 -3.09
C HIS A 108 -3.19 1.70 -4.61
N MET A 109 -3.00 0.46 -5.06
CA MET A 109 -2.92 0.15 -6.48
C MET A 109 -4.21 0.51 -7.24
N HIS A 110 -5.37 0.33 -6.61
CA HIS A 110 -6.66 0.72 -7.18
C HIS A 110 -6.70 2.24 -7.42
N ALA A 111 -6.27 3.04 -6.43
CA ALA A 111 -6.20 4.49 -6.56
C ALA A 111 -5.22 4.94 -7.66
N GLU A 112 -4.06 4.28 -7.78
CA GLU A 112 -3.09 4.58 -8.84
C GLU A 112 -3.62 4.26 -10.24
N LEU A 113 -4.35 3.14 -10.40
CA LEU A 113 -4.97 2.80 -11.69
C LEU A 113 -6.04 3.82 -12.08
N HIS A 114 -6.86 4.28 -11.14
CA HIS A 114 -7.83 5.35 -11.41
C HIS A 114 -7.14 6.66 -11.78
N HIS A 115 -6.04 7.01 -11.12
CA HIS A 115 -5.26 8.20 -11.49
C HIS A 115 -4.75 8.13 -12.93
N ILE A 116 -4.29 6.96 -13.37
CA ILE A 116 -3.88 6.73 -14.76
C ILE A 116 -5.08 6.90 -15.72
N GLU A 117 -6.24 6.34 -15.40
CA GLU A 117 -7.47 6.49 -16.21
C GLU A 117 -7.89 7.95 -16.35
N GLU A 118 -7.88 8.69 -15.23
CA GLU A 118 -8.19 10.13 -15.21
C GLU A 118 -7.19 10.93 -16.07
N THR A 119 -5.90 10.63 -15.95
CA THR A 119 -4.84 11.30 -16.73
C THR A 119 -5.00 11.06 -18.23
N LEU A 120 -5.49 9.90 -18.62
CA LEU A 120 -5.78 9.54 -20.00
C LEU A 120 -7.16 10.00 -20.49
N HIS A 121 -7.97 10.58 -19.59
CA HIS A 121 -9.38 10.95 -19.85
C HIS A 121 -10.22 9.78 -20.36
N VAL A 122 -9.94 8.58 -19.86
CA VAL A 122 -10.67 7.37 -20.23
C VAL A 122 -11.99 7.33 -19.44
N PRO A 123 -13.14 7.06 -20.08
CA PRO A 123 -14.38 6.82 -19.35
C PRO A 123 -14.23 5.59 -18.45
N VAL A 124 -14.38 5.79 -17.14
CA VAL A 124 -14.36 4.68 -16.17
C VAL A 124 -15.65 3.87 -16.33
N PRO A 125 -15.58 2.60 -16.68
CA PRO A 125 -16.77 1.77 -16.77
C PRO A 125 -17.49 1.67 -15.43
N GLN A 126 -18.82 1.85 -15.39
CA GLN A 126 -19.62 1.88 -14.16
C GLN A 126 -19.44 0.63 -13.26
N TYR A 127 -19.09 -0.51 -13.84
CA TYR A 127 -18.87 -1.76 -13.10
C TYR A 127 -17.54 -1.80 -12.32
N TYR A 128 -16.68 -0.79 -12.47
CA TYR A 128 -15.46 -0.64 -11.67
C TYR A 128 -15.64 0.25 -10.45
N GLN A 129 -16.80 0.85 -10.25
CA GLN A 129 -17.06 1.64 -9.04
C GLN A 129 -17.26 0.67 -7.86
N TRP A 130 -16.43 0.84 -6.83
CA TRP A 130 -16.60 0.16 -5.56
C TRP A 130 -17.88 0.66 -4.89
N ARG A 131 -18.74 -0.26 -4.49
CA ARG A 131 -19.82 0.02 -3.54
C ARG A 131 -19.40 -0.41 -2.14
#